data_802aedf2eb92ac1f01d729a18a10473a
#
_entry.id   802aedf2eb92ac1f01d729a18a10473a
#
_cell.length_a   1.000
_cell.length_b   1.000
_cell.length_c   1.000
_cell.angle_alpha   90.00
_cell.angle_beta   90.00
_cell.angle_gamma   90.00
#
_symmetry.space_group_name_H-M   'P 1'
#
loop_
_entity.id
_entity.type
_entity.pdbx_description
1 polymer ?
#
loop_
_entity_poly.entity_id
_entity_poly.type
_entity_poly.pdbx_seq_one_letter_code
_entity_poly.pdbx_strand_id
1 'polypeptide(L)'
;VDYAYDRQGNLLSVEDGRWALAYEYDRQNRLTAEHQGWGTLRYGYDACGQLQRLRLPDNNRVTFNHDKGGHLGTVELNGEVLTSHLFKAGKEQQRQQGQLLSHYHYDDQHRLHAHAITQQENRYYRRQYDYDKSGNLNRILDTRKGEHHYAYDPLHRLTRADHSQDLQERFGHNPAGNLLMHDRPGPDIV
;
A
#
# COMPACT_ATOMS: atom_id res chain seq x y z
N VAL A 1 -18.63 -9.88 23.66
CA VAL A 1 -17.87 -10.43 22.51
C VAL A 1 -17.02 -11.56 23.04
N ASP A 2 -17.20 -12.76 22.49
CA ASP A 2 -16.51 -13.97 22.91
C ASP A 2 -15.48 -14.37 21.85
N TYR A 3 -14.30 -14.80 22.30
CA TYR A 3 -13.19 -15.21 21.44
C TYR A 3 -12.79 -16.64 21.77
N ALA A 4 -12.61 -17.47 20.77
CA ALA A 4 -12.05 -18.82 20.94
C ALA A 4 -10.72 -18.94 20.22
N TYR A 5 -9.79 -19.69 20.81
CA TYR A 5 -8.43 -19.91 20.29
C TYR A 5 -8.09 -21.40 20.29
N ASP A 6 -7.21 -21.80 19.38
CA ASP A 6 -6.63 -23.12 19.41
C ASP A 6 -5.46 -23.20 20.42
N ARG A 7 -4.82 -24.39 20.53
CA ARG A 7 -3.68 -24.59 21.44
C ARG A 7 -2.42 -23.85 21.03
N GLN A 8 -2.33 -23.39 19.78
CA GLN A 8 -1.21 -22.61 19.25
C GLN A 8 -1.44 -21.10 19.37
N GLY A 9 -2.62 -20.67 19.86
CA GLY A 9 -3.00 -19.29 20.01
C GLY A 9 -3.64 -18.65 18.76
N ASN A 10 -3.98 -19.46 17.74
CA ASN A 10 -4.72 -18.96 16.59
C ASN A 10 -6.18 -18.70 16.96
N LEU A 11 -6.73 -17.58 16.49
CA LEU A 11 -8.12 -17.22 16.70
C LEU A 11 -9.03 -18.12 15.87
N LEU A 12 -9.88 -18.90 16.51
CA LEU A 12 -10.83 -19.82 15.84
C LEU A 12 -12.18 -19.17 15.55
N SER A 13 -12.66 -18.37 16.49
CA SER A 13 -13.96 -17.68 16.31
C SER A 13 -14.07 -16.38 17.10
N VAL A 14 -14.93 -15.50 16.64
CA VAL A 14 -15.37 -14.29 17.31
C VAL A 14 -16.89 -14.23 17.24
N GLU A 15 -17.57 -14.10 18.39
CA GLU A 15 -19.00 -13.94 18.48
C GLU A 15 -19.36 -12.63 19.19
N ASP A 16 -20.07 -11.74 18.52
CA ASP A 16 -20.53 -10.46 19.07
C ASP A 16 -22.06 -10.39 19.25
N GLY A 17 -22.73 -11.52 19.03
CA GLY A 17 -24.20 -11.63 19.05
C GLY A 17 -24.89 -11.16 17.77
N ARG A 18 -24.15 -10.68 16.77
CA ARG A 18 -24.69 -10.26 15.45
C ARG A 18 -24.15 -11.13 14.31
N TRP A 19 -22.84 -11.29 14.23
CA TRP A 19 -22.13 -12.01 13.16
C TRP A 19 -21.06 -12.90 13.78
N ALA A 20 -21.18 -14.19 13.57
CA ALA A 20 -20.13 -15.11 13.92
C ALA A 20 -19.03 -15.07 12.84
N LEU A 21 -17.79 -14.85 13.26
CA LEU A 21 -16.60 -15.05 12.44
C LEU A 21 -15.94 -16.35 12.86
N ALA A 22 -15.49 -17.15 11.89
CA ALA A 22 -14.73 -18.36 12.19
C ALA A 22 -13.54 -18.49 11.23
N TYR A 23 -12.47 -19.10 11.72
CA TYR A 23 -11.19 -19.17 11.02
C TYR A 23 -10.65 -20.60 11.03
N GLU A 24 -10.10 -21.03 9.93
CA GLU A 24 -9.42 -22.33 9.78
C GLU A 24 -7.95 -22.09 9.45
N TYR A 25 -7.07 -22.95 9.97
CA TYR A 25 -5.63 -22.87 9.74
C TYR A 25 -5.06 -24.19 9.27
N ASP A 26 -3.96 -24.13 8.54
CA ASP A 26 -3.17 -25.32 8.20
C ASP A 26 -2.19 -25.68 9.33
N ARG A 27 -1.43 -26.76 9.10
CA ARG A 27 -0.43 -27.25 10.07
C ARG A 27 0.75 -26.27 10.30
N GLN A 28 0.88 -25.24 9.46
CA GLN A 28 1.91 -24.19 9.55
C GLN A 28 1.34 -22.91 10.13
N ASN A 29 0.13 -22.94 10.73
CA ASN A 29 -0.59 -21.80 11.30
C ASN A 29 -0.92 -20.70 10.28
N ARG A 30 -1.08 -21.06 9.00
CA ARG A 30 -1.53 -20.12 7.97
C ARG A 30 -3.04 -20.24 7.82
N LEU A 31 -3.70 -19.09 7.69
CA LEU A 31 -5.16 -19.00 7.52
C LEU A 31 -5.59 -19.69 6.21
N THR A 32 -6.44 -20.71 6.28
CA THR A 32 -6.97 -21.42 5.11
C THR A 32 -8.42 -21.10 4.78
N ALA A 33 -9.19 -20.68 5.77
CA ALA A 33 -10.53 -20.17 5.55
C ALA A 33 -10.93 -19.12 6.58
N GLU A 34 -11.75 -18.19 6.13
CA GLU A 34 -12.41 -17.18 6.94
C GLU A 34 -13.91 -17.21 6.62
N HIS A 35 -14.71 -17.51 7.62
CA HIS A 35 -16.17 -17.57 7.54
C HIS A 35 -16.74 -16.29 8.12
N GLN A 36 -17.42 -15.52 7.29
CA GLN A 36 -18.09 -14.28 7.66
C GLN A 36 -19.58 -14.50 7.41
N GLY A 37 -20.43 -14.77 8.35
CA GLY A 37 -21.87 -15.01 8.29
C GLY A 37 -22.53 -15.18 6.91
N TRP A 38 -22.22 -14.31 5.96
CA TRP A 38 -22.74 -14.29 4.59
C TRP A 38 -21.90 -15.09 3.58
N GLY A 39 -20.66 -15.45 3.89
CA GLY A 39 -19.79 -16.16 2.95
C GLY A 39 -18.46 -16.61 3.52
N THR A 40 -17.74 -17.38 2.72
CA THR A 40 -16.43 -17.93 3.09
C THR A 40 -15.37 -17.52 2.09
N LEU A 41 -14.28 -16.95 2.59
CA LEU A 41 -13.02 -16.77 1.87
C LEU A 41 -12.13 -18.00 2.10
N ARG A 42 -11.46 -18.50 1.04
CA ARG A 42 -10.51 -19.61 1.17
C ARG A 42 -9.17 -19.24 0.58
N TYR A 43 -8.12 -19.51 1.35
CA TYR A 43 -6.76 -19.14 1.04
C TYR A 43 -5.94 -20.39 0.67
N GLY A 44 -5.12 -20.28 -0.36
CA GLY A 44 -4.19 -21.33 -0.76
C GLY A 44 -2.80 -20.75 -0.96
N TYR A 45 -1.79 -21.48 -0.50
CA TYR A 45 -0.41 -21.06 -0.50
C TYR A 45 0.44 -21.94 -1.41
N ASP A 46 1.50 -21.38 -1.94
CA ASP A 46 2.52 -22.15 -2.64
C ASP A 46 3.48 -22.89 -1.67
N ALA A 47 4.44 -23.62 -2.23
CA ALA A 47 5.42 -24.36 -1.46
C ALA A 47 6.36 -23.45 -0.62
N CYS A 48 6.51 -22.18 -1.01
CA CYS A 48 7.30 -21.17 -0.29
C CYS A 48 6.49 -20.47 0.80
N GLY A 49 5.18 -20.76 0.92
CA GLY A 49 4.29 -20.14 1.90
C GLY A 49 3.67 -18.83 1.44
N GLN A 50 3.85 -18.44 0.19
CA GLN A 50 3.24 -17.24 -0.36
C GLN A 50 1.78 -17.50 -0.75
N LEU A 51 0.90 -16.52 -0.53
CA LEU A 51 -0.49 -16.60 -0.96
C LEU A 51 -0.54 -16.77 -2.48
N GLN A 52 -1.07 -17.89 -2.95
CA GLN A 52 -1.19 -18.21 -4.37
C GLN A 52 -2.63 -18.10 -4.87
N ARG A 53 -3.59 -18.43 -4.03
CA ARG A 53 -5.02 -18.47 -4.40
C ARG A 53 -5.89 -17.92 -3.31
N LEU A 54 -6.91 -17.14 -3.72
CA LEU A 54 -8.00 -16.71 -2.88
C LEU A 54 -9.32 -17.07 -3.59
N ARG A 55 -10.16 -17.87 -2.96
CA ARG A 55 -11.51 -18.16 -3.43
C ARG A 55 -12.49 -17.27 -2.71
N LEU A 56 -13.26 -16.52 -3.47
CA LEU A 56 -14.29 -15.61 -2.97
C LEU A 56 -15.60 -16.36 -2.69
N PRO A 57 -16.53 -15.79 -1.89
CA PRO A 57 -17.81 -16.43 -1.55
C PRO A 57 -18.70 -16.74 -2.76
N ASP A 58 -18.61 -15.95 -3.82
CA ASP A 58 -19.29 -16.14 -5.08
C ASP A 58 -18.61 -17.16 -6.03
N ASN A 59 -17.64 -17.91 -5.53
CA ASN A 59 -16.80 -18.87 -6.24
C ASN A 59 -15.79 -18.27 -7.23
N ASN A 60 -15.70 -16.96 -7.36
CA ASN A 60 -14.62 -16.33 -8.12
C ASN A 60 -13.27 -16.68 -7.48
N ARG A 61 -12.23 -16.80 -8.30
CA ARG A 61 -10.89 -17.16 -7.88
C ARG A 61 -9.89 -16.07 -8.28
N VAL A 62 -9.21 -15.52 -7.26
CA VAL A 62 -8.05 -14.68 -7.48
C VAL A 62 -6.79 -15.55 -7.39
N THR A 63 -5.90 -15.42 -8.35
CA THR A 63 -4.60 -16.11 -8.39
C THR A 63 -3.48 -15.07 -8.33
N PHE A 64 -2.50 -15.34 -7.47
CA PHE A 64 -1.30 -14.53 -7.30
C PHE A 64 -0.10 -15.36 -7.81
N ASN A 65 0.52 -14.93 -8.88
CA ASN A 65 1.70 -15.58 -9.43
C ASN A 65 2.95 -14.80 -9.03
N HIS A 66 3.92 -15.48 -8.44
CA HIS A 66 5.18 -14.90 -8.01
C HIS A 66 6.31 -15.29 -8.95
N ASP A 67 7.28 -14.40 -9.12
CA ASP A 67 8.51 -14.70 -9.85
C ASP A 67 9.48 -15.59 -9.01
N LYS A 68 10.62 -15.96 -9.58
CA LYS A 68 11.64 -16.77 -8.88
C LYS A 68 12.26 -16.05 -7.68
N GLY A 69 12.16 -14.74 -7.60
CA GLY A 69 12.61 -13.91 -6.48
C GLY A 69 11.55 -13.73 -5.39
N GLY A 70 10.35 -14.29 -5.59
CA GLY A 70 9.23 -14.15 -4.66
C GLY A 70 8.44 -12.85 -4.80
N HIS A 71 8.71 -12.05 -5.83
CA HIS A 71 7.93 -10.84 -6.09
C HIS A 71 6.64 -11.20 -6.81
N LEU A 72 5.57 -10.45 -6.52
CA LEU A 72 4.29 -10.60 -7.20
C LEU A 72 4.45 -10.27 -8.70
N GLY A 73 4.24 -11.24 -9.57
CA GLY A 73 4.32 -11.09 -11.02
C GLY A 73 2.98 -10.73 -11.65
N THR A 74 1.92 -11.48 -11.34
CA THR A 74 0.57 -11.20 -11.82
C THR A 74 -0.49 -11.45 -10.76
N VAL A 75 -1.60 -10.70 -10.87
CA VAL A 75 -2.86 -11.01 -10.19
C VAL A 75 -3.90 -11.29 -11.26
N GLU A 76 -4.58 -12.41 -11.13
CA GLU A 76 -5.60 -12.87 -12.06
C GLU A 76 -6.95 -13.04 -11.36
N LEU A 77 -8.03 -12.76 -12.06
CA LEU A 77 -9.39 -13.11 -11.65
C LEU A 77 -9.95 -14.12 -12.65
N ASN A 78 -10.25 -15.34 -12.19
CA ASN A 78 -10.76 -16.44 -13.03
C ASN A 78 -9.88 -16.76 -14.25
N GLY A 79 -8.57 -16.48 -14.18
CA GLY A 79 -7.62 -16.66 -15.26
C GLY A 79 -7.41 -15.43 -16.16
N GLU A 80 -8.17 -14.35 -15.96
CA GLU A 80 -7.92 -13.08 -16.62
C GLU A 80 -6.95 -12.23 -15.81
N VAL A 81 -5.88 -11.74 -16.45
CA VAL A 81 -4.87 -10.91 -15.81
C VAL A 81 -5.43 -9.53 -15.49
N LEU A 82 -5.53 -9.18 -14.21
CA LEU A 82 -5.92 -7.86 -13.73
C LEU A 82 -4.72 -6.91 -13.64
N THR A 83 -3.61 -7.43 -13.10
CA THR A 83 -2.37 -6.67 -12.99
C THR A 83 -1.17 -7.54 -13.34
N SER A 84 -0.15 -6.92 -13.92
CA SER A 84 1.17 -7.54 -14.06
C SER A 84 2.25 -6.58 -13.60
N HIS A 85 3.32 -7.14 -13.03
CA HIS A 85 4.39 -6.41 -12.37
C HIS A 85 5.74 -6.86 -12.92
N LEU A 86 6.63 -5.93 -13.19
CA LEU A 86 8.00 -6.19 -13.59
C LEU A 86 8.96 -5.66 -12.52
N PHE A 87 9.75 -6.54 -11.94
CA PHE A 87 10.78 -6.20 -10.96
C PHE A 87 12.18 -6.31 -11.57
N LYS A 88 13.07 -5.41 -11.15
CA LYS A 88 14.50 -5.48 -11.43
C LYS A 88 15.25 -5.10 -10.16
N ALA A 89 16.20 -5.95 -9.76
CA ALA A 89 16.96 -5.77 -8.52
C ALA A 89 16.08 -5.50 -7.29
N GLY A 90 14.97 -6.24 -7.15
CA GLY A 90 14.03 -6.14 -6.03
C GLY A 90 13.13 -4.90 -6.05
N LYS A 91 13.17 -4.10 -7.13
CA LYS A 91 12.35 -2.89 -7.27
C LYS A 91 11.38 -3.00 -8.43
N GLU A 92 10.13 -2.63 -8.20
CA GLU A 92 9.12 -2.58 -9.25
C GLU A 92 9.49 -1.51 -10.28
N GLN A 93 9.65 -1.92 -11.54
CA GLN A 93 9.97 -1.00 -12.66
C GLN A 93 8.71 -0.64 -13.45
N GLN A 94 7.80 -1.58 -13.57
CA GLN A 94 6.55 -1.40 -14.32
C GLN A 94 5.41 -2.13 -13.64
N ARG A 95 4.21 -1.58 -13.81
CA ARG A 95 2.94 -2.21 -13.43
C ARG A 95 1.90 -1.94 -14.51
N GLN A 96 1.34 -2.99 -15.06
CA GLN A 96 0.18 -2.92 -15.96
C GLN A 96 -1.09 -3.14 -15.15
N GLN A 97 -2.08 -2.27 -15.31
CA GLN A 97 -3.41 -2.39 -14.69
C GLN A 97 -4.46 -2.05 -15.77
N GLY A 98 -5.06 -3.06 -16.36
CA GLY A 98 -5.91 -2.85 -17.53
C GLY A 98 -5.13 -2.14 -18.65
N GLN A 99 -5.58 -0.95 -19.06
CA GLN A 99 -4.92 -0.13 -20.10
C GLN A 99 -3.86 0.85 -19.55
N LEU A 100 -3.70 0.93 -18.21
CA LEU A 100 -2.75 1.82 -17.59
C LEU A 100 -1.42 1.12 -17.37
N LEU A 101 -0.33 1.75 -17.82
CA LEU A 101 1.03 1.30 -17.60
C LEU A 101 1.76 2.31 -16.73
N SER A 102 2.11 1.89 -15.52
CA SER A 102 2.94 2.64 -14.59
C SER A 102 4.42 2.33 -14.81
N HIS A 103 5.26 3.37 -14.77
CA HIS A 103 6.72 3.28 -14.82
C HIS A 103 7.30 3.90 -13.57
N TYR A 104 8.21 3.20 -12.92
CA TYR A 104 8.90 3.64 -11.72
C TYR A 104 10.39 3.80 -12.00
N HIS A 105 10.95 4.96 -11.68
CA HIS A 105 12.37 5.26 -11.81
C HIS A 105 12.94 5.57 -10.43
N TYR A 106 14.11 5.01 -10.17
CA TYR A 106 14.79 5.16 -8.89
C TYR A 106 16.12 5.90 -9.10
N ASP A 107 16.53 6.65 -8.10
CA ASP A 107 17.86 7.29 -8.08
C ASP A 107 18.96 6.30 -7.70
N ASP A 108 20.23 6.78 -7.71
CA ASP A 108 21.40 5.98 -7.37
C ASP A 108 21.41 5.48 -5.91
N GLN A 109 20.62 6.10 -5.04
CA GLN A 109 20.39 5.69 -3.64
C GLN A 109 19.18 4.78 -3.50
N HIS A 110 18.62 4.32 -4.62
CA HIS A 110 17.48 3.42 -4.69
C HIS A 110 16.16 4.00 -4.15
N ARG A 111 16.00 5.33 -4.08
CA ARG A 111 14.77 6.01 -3.73
C ARG A 111 13.93 6.24 -4.99
N LEU A 112 12.62 6.25 -4.86
CA LEU A 112 11.73 6.54 -5.99
C LEU A 112 11.92 7.98 -6.46
N HIS A 113 12.49 8.18 -7.65
CA HIS A 113 12.71 9.51 -8.23
C HIS A 113 11.56 9.94 -9.15
N ALA A 114 10.95 9.02 -9.89
CA ALA A 114 9.81 9.36 -10.73
C ALA A 114 8.82 8.19 -10.86
N HIS A 115 7.55 8.55 -10.94
CA HIS A 115 6.45 7.66 -11.30
C HIS A 115 5.66 8.29 -12.43
N ALA A 116 5.49 7.57 -13.52
CA ALA A 116 4.69 8.00 -14.65
C ALA A 116 3.63 6.95 -14.98
N ILE A 117 2.46 7.39 -15.42
CA ILE A 117 1.40 6.53 -15.92
C ILE A 117 1.12 6.91 -17.36
N THR A 118 1.08 5.91 -18.25
CA THR A 118 0.69 6.05 -19.65
C THR A 118 -0.56 5.22 -19.93
N GLN A 119 -1.33 5.65 -20.90
CA GLN A 119 -2.45 4.91 -21.46
C GLN A 119 -2.34 4.98 -22.99
N GLN A 120 -2.21 3.81 -23.64
CA GLN A 120 -2.05 3.73 -25.12
C GLN A 120 -1.01 4.73 -25.65
N GLU A 121 0.21 4.74 -25.05
CA GLU A 121 1.33 5.63 -25.35
C GLU A 121 1.13 7.12 -24.99
N ASN A 122 -0.08 7.54 -24.64
CA ASN A 122 -0.32 8.89 -24.16
C ASN A 122 0.09 9.02 -22.69
N ARG A 123 0.83 10.09 -22.38
CA ARG A 123 1.18 10.40 -20.99
C ARG A 123 -0.09 10.87 -20.26
N TYR A 124 -0.50 10.09 -19.26
CA TYR A 124 -1.68 10.36 -18.45
C TYR A 124 -1.36 11.11 -17.16
N TYR A 125 -0.20 10.80 -16.55
CA TYR A 125 0.19 11.31 -15.25
C TYR A 125 1.70 11.19 -15.04
N ARG A 126 2.30 12.14 -14.32
CA ARG A 126 3.70 12.04 -13.86
C ARG A 126 3.84 12.71 -12.51
N ARG A 127 4.61 12.07 -11.61
CA ARG A 127 5.09 12.61 -10.36
C ARG A 127 6.60 12.43 -10.29
N GLN A 128 7.29 13.47 -9.85
CA GLN A 128 8.72 13.47 -9.60
C GLN A 128 8.95 13.78 -8.13
N TYR A 129 9.95 13.14 -7.54
CA TYR A 129 10.32 13.25 -6.14
C TYR A 129 11.77 13.67 -6.02
N ASP A 130 12.03 14.73 -5.26
CA ASP A 130 13.37 15.21 -4.96
C ASP A 130 13.62 15.05 -3.46
N TYR A 131 14.88 14.78 -3.12
CA TYR A 131 15.29 14.49 -1.76
C TYR A 131 16.44 15.41 -1.35
N ASP A 132 16.49 15.77 -0.07
CA ASP A 132 17.63 16.48 0.49
C ASP A 132 18.84 15.56 0.69
N LYS A 133 19.97 16.14 1.12
CA LYS A 133 21.21 15.39 1.36
C LYS A 133 21.09 14.33 2.46
N SER A 134 20.13 14.48 3.36
CA SER A 134 19.84 13.55 4.45
C SER A 134 18.85 12.45 4.04
N GLY A 135 18.32 12.52 2.82
CA GLY A 135 17.36 11.55 2.30
C GLY A 135 15.89 11.86 2.59
N ASN A 136 15.57 13.02 3.18
CA ASN A 136 14.20 13.42 3.37
C ASN A 136 13.61 13.90 2.04
N LEU A 137 12.34 13.56 1.78
CA LEU A 137 11.60 14.04 0.62
C LEU A 137 11.34 15.55 0.76
N ASN A 138 12.00 16.37 -0.02
CA ASN A 138 11.86 17.83 0.11
C ASN A 138 10.96 18.46 -0.96
N ARG A 139 10.68 17.76 -2.07
CA ARG A 139 9.82 18.27 -3.13
C ARG A 139 9.10 17.17 -3.87
N ILE A 140 7.84 17.43 -4.24
CA ILE A 140 7.09 16.63 -5.22
C ILE A 140 6.64 17.56 -6.34
N LEU A 141 6.91 17.18 -7.59
CA LEU A 141 6.32 17.80 -8.76
C LEU A 141 5.27 16.86 -9.37
N ASP A 142 4.02 17.25 -9.31
CA ASP A 142 2.87 16.42 -9.71
C ASP A 142 2.12 17.12 -10.85
N THR A 143 1.94 16.43 -11.98
CA THR A 143 1.29 17.01 -13.17
C THR A 143 -0.18 17.36 -12.98
N ARG A 144 -0.83 16.87 -11.93
CA ARG A 144 -2.23 17.16 -11.59
C ARG A 144 -2.41 18.04 -10.38
N LYS A 145 -1.55 17.85 -9.37
CA LYS A 145 -1.67 18.55 -8.07
C LYS A 145 -0.68 19.70 -7.91
N GLY A 146 0.20 19.91 -8.91
CA GLY A 146 1.21 20.95 -8.86
C GLY A 146 2.42 20.57 -8.00
N GLU A 147 3.06 21.59 -7.45
CA GLU A 147 4.31 21.44 -6.70
C GLU A 147 4.04 21.46 -5.20
N HIS A 148 4.75 20.59 -4.46
CA HIS A 148 4.69 20.49 -3.02
C HIS A 148 6.11 20.54 -2.45
N HIS A 149 6.31 21.27 -1.35
CA HIS A 149 7.59 21.39 -0.65
C HIS A 149 7.45 20.95 0.80
N TYR A 150 8.50 20.30 1.30
CA TYR A 150 8.54 19.79 2.66
C TYR A 150 9.81 20.24 3.37
N ALA A 151 9.69 20.65 4.62
CA ALA A 151 10.81 21.00 5.47
C ALA A 151 10.83 20.16 6.72
N TYR A 152 12.06 19.87 7.20
CA TYR A 152 12.31 18.99 8.31
C TYR A 152 13.20 19.65 9.35
N ASP A 153 13.10 19.21 10.60
CA ASP A 153 14.03 19.57 11.65
C ASP A 153 15.30 18.69 11.61
N PRO A 154 16.31 18.99 12.44
CA PRO A 154 17.54 18.19 12.49
C PRO A 154 17.35 16.72 12.89
N LEU A 155 16.19 16.35 13.43
CA LEU A 155 15.82 14.99 13.78
C LEU A 155 14.97 14.31 12.68
N HIS A 156 14.95 14.89 11.47
CA HIS A 156 14.21 14.41 10.31
C HIS A 156 12.69 14.35 10.49
N ARG A 157 12.13 15.15 11.41
CA ARG A 157 10.67 15.25 11.60
C ARG A 157 10.13 16.37 10.72
N LEU A 158 9.01 16.11 10.04
CA LEU A 158 8.34 17.09 9.19
C LEU A 158 7.90 18.31 10.02
N THR A 159 8.31 19.52 9.63
CA THR A 159 7.94 20.77 10.30
C THR A 159 7.03 21.65 9.45
N ARG A 160 7.07 21.48 8.13
CA ARG A 160 6.25 22.28 7.21
C ARG A 160 5.96 21.49 5.93
N ALA A 161 4.73 21.62 5.42
CA ALA A 161 4.35 21.19 4.09
C ALA A 161 3.64 22.35 3.38
N ASP A 162 4.18 22.74 2.22
CA ASP A 162 3.57 23.72 1.32
C ASP A 162 3.00 22.98 0.12
N HIS A 163 1.74 23.21 -0.17
CA HIS A 163 1.04 22.60 -1.29
C HIS A 163 0.72 23.67 -2.35
N SER A 164 0.58 23.24 -3.60
CA SER A 164 0.01 24.12 -4.64
C SER A 164 -1.37 24.60 -4.18
N GLN A 165 -1.77 25.82 -4.53
CA GLN A 165 -2.97 26.52 -4.08
C GLN A 165 -2.88 27.16 -2.69
N ASP A 166 -1.67 27.62 -2.30
CA ASP A 166 -1.39 28.36 -1.05
C ASP A 166 -1.80 27.65 0.24
N LEU A 167 -2.02 26.33 0.18
CA LEU A 167 -2.24 25.54 1.38
C LEU A 167 -0.90 25.25 2.06
N GLN A 168 -0.72 25.77 3.26
CA GLN A 168 0.45 25.53 4.10
C GLN A 168 0.04 24.82 5.39
N GLU A 169 0.79 23.79 5.74
CA GLU A 169 0.65 23.07 7.01
C GLU A 169 1.95 23.19 7.82
N ARG A 170 1.82 23.37 9.12
CA ARG A 170 2.95 23.40 10.06
C ARG A 170 2.79 22.35 11.14
N PHE A 171 3.90 21.71 11.50
CA PHE A 171 3.93 20.61 12.45
C PHE A 171 4.90 20.94 13.57
N GLY A 172 4.44 20.93 14.80
CA GLY A 172 5.27 21.02 15.99
C GLY A 172 5.43 19.66 16.66
N HIS A 173 6.56 19.43 17.31
CA HIS A 173 6.84 18.19 18.04
C HIS A 173 7.32 18.51 19.45
N ASN A 174 6.85 17.74 20.43
CA ASN A 174 7.40 17.82 21.77
C ASN A 174 8.79 17.13 21.85
N PRO A 175 9.52 17.26 22.97
CA PRO A 175 10.82 16.60 23.13
C PRO A 175 10.79 15.08 22.97
N ALA A 176 9.64 14.44 23.25
CA ALA A 176 9.45 13.00 23.06
C ALA A 176 9.10 12.61 21.60
N GLY A 177 8.99 13.60 20.69
CA GLY A 177 8.70 13.39 19.28
C GLY A 177 7.21 13.27 18.92
N ASN A 178 6.31 13.45 19.89
CA ASN A 178 4.88 13.44 19.62
C ASN A 178 4.47 14.71 18.87
N LEU A 179 3.60 14.58 17.86
CA LEU A 179 3.02 15.68 17.13
C LEU A 179 2.17 16.53 18.10
N LEU A 180 2.45 17.83 18.12
CA LEU A 180 1.61 18.80 18.84
C LEU A 180 0.46 19.20 17.92
N MET A 181 -0.78 19.21 18.45
CA MET A 181 -1.89 19.81 17.72
C MET A 181 -1.60 21.31 17.59
N HIS A 182 -1.36 21.78 16.37
CA HIS A 182 -1.45 23.19 16.06
C HIS A 182 -2.84 23.45 15.45
N ASP A 183 -3.53 24.42 15.99
CA ASP A 183 -4.72 24.95 15.36
C ASP A 183 -4.37 25.34 13.91
N ARG A 184 -5.12 24.83 12.96
CA ARG A 184 -5.05 25.31 11.58
C ARG A 184 -5.26 26.83 11.65
N PRO A 185 -4.39 27.66 11.06
CA PRO A 185 -4.78 29.03 10.83
C PRO A 185 -6.05 28.97 9.95
N GLY A 186 -7.19 29.29 10.55
CA GLY A 186 -8.41 29.51 9.80
C GLY A 186 -8.15 30.61 8.78
N PRO A 187 -8.88 30.69 7.64
CA PRO A 187 -8.82 31.83 6.79
C PRO A 187 -9.14 33.05 7.65
N ASP A 188 -8.24 34.05 7.66
CA ASP A 188 -8.49 35.31 8.30
C ASP A 188 -9.82 35.85 7.75
N ILE A 189 -10.86 35.83 8.59
CA ILE A 189 -12.14 36.48 8.27
C ILE A 189 -11.87 37.98 8.44
N VAL A 190 -11.66 38.65 7.32
CA VAL A 190 -11.70 40.11 7.23
C VAL A 190 -13.15 40.56 7.10
#